data_a724dbe0e7ef08d2c6fd0afd861e8cec
#
_entry.id   a724dbe0e7ef08d2c6fd0afd861e8cec
#
_cell.length_a   1.000
_cell.length_b   1.000
_cell.length_c   1.000
_cell.angle_alpha   90.00
_cell.angle_beta   90.00
_cell.angle_gamma   90.00
#
_symmetry.space_group_name_H-M   'P 1'
#
loop_
_entity.id
_entity.type
_entity.pdbx_description
1 polymer ?
#
loop_
_entity_poly.entity_id
_entity_poly.type
_entity_poly.pdbx_seq_one_letter_code
_entity_poly.pdbx_strand_id
1 'polypeptide(L)'
;RLLAPQRVGFHEWRWPSRHPLIFPQIESDYRSRRRNQTARLRILKLRPKGSTMAIIINGFSSGHHIVERLMWPIQFFKRQGIGAALFALPFHGPRTRVFPPEWPGQDLRMVVEGFRQAVWDLRIAIAALRRRGAKRVGVIGMSLGGFTASLLGTVESEIDFLIPYVPIGSISDFMEENDIVPQADGRQEEMRLAFREHMSVISPLSRPPVLDPKRVTVISGELDQMATVKQGAALAEHFRCRHEIFRGAHLIQHGRARAFKESFDAFRHNDVLPHR
;
A
#
# COMPACT_ATOMS: atom_id res chain seq x y z
N ARG A 1 22.34 4.37 -8.57
CA ARG A 1 22.51 5.65 -7.86
C ARG A 1 21.13 6.24 -7.60
N LEU A 2 20.79 6.50 -6.33
CA LEU A 2 19.64 7.33 -5.99
C LEU A 2 19.96 8.74 -6.51
N LEU A 3 19.13 9.25 -7.42
CA LEU A 3 19.28 10.61 -7.92
C LEU A 3 19.08 11.58 -6.75
N ALA A 4 19.95 12.59 -6.66
CA ALA A 4 19.87 13.60 -5.61
C ALA A 4 18.48 14.29 -5.65
N PRO A 5 17.87 14.56 -4.50
CA PRO A 5 16.54 15.19 -4.45
C PRO A 5 16.60 16.60 -5.02
N GLN A 6 15.75 16.87 -6.03
CA GLN A 6 15.52 18.24 -6.47
C GLN A 6 14.78 19.01 -5.35
N ARG A 7 15.39 20.08 -4.86
CA ARG A 7 14.83 20.96 -3.83
C ARG A 7 13.72 21.83 -4.41
N VAL A 8 12.49 21.43 -4.23
CA VAL A 8 11.33 22.34 -4.33
C VAL A 8 10.51 22.10 -3.06
N GLY A 9 10.68 22.87 -2.01
CA GLY A 9 9.88 22.90 -0.77
C GLY A 9 9.47 21.56 -0.11
N PHE A 10 9.45 20.49 -0.89
CA PHE A 10 9.23 19.09 -0.58
C PHE A 10 10.33 18.28 -1.24
N HIS A 11 10.95 17.36 -0.50
CA HIS A 11 11.97 16.48 -1.05
C HIS A 11 11.31 15.33 -1.80
N GLU A 12 11.25 15.38 -3.11
CA GLU A 12 10.83 14.25 -3.95
C GLU A 12 12.05 13.42 -4.33
N TRP A 13 12.01 12.14 -4.02
CA TRP A 13 13.01 11.17 -4.45
C TRP A 13 12.49 10.41 -5.65
N ARG A 14 13.34 10.22 -6.64
CA ARG A 14 13.05 9.49 -7.87
C ARG A 14 14.15 8.49 -8.14
N TRP A 15 13.78 7.31 -8.60
CA TRP A 15 14.72 6.29 -9.06
C TRP A 15 14.13 5.48 -10.20
N PRO A 16 14.98 4.90 -11.10
CA PRO A 16 14.50 3.97 -12.09
C PRO A 16 13.92 2.74 -11.43
N SER A 17 12.69 2.39 -11.79
CA SER A 17 12.05 1.16 -11.37
C SER A 17 12.52 0.03 -12.26
N ARG A 18 13.45 -0.79 -11.76
CA ARG A 18 14.11 -1.88 -12.51
C ARG A 18 13.66 -3.25 -12.00
N HIS A 19 12.37 -3.40 -11.69
CA HIS A 19 11.89 -4.71 -11.29
C HIS A 19 11.99 -5.71 -12.45
N PRO A 20 12.39 -6.95 -12.20
CA PRO A 20 12.43 -7.99 -13.23
C PRO A 20 10.99 -8.44 -13.54
N LEU A 21 10.61 -8.43 -14.82
CA LEU A 21 9.35 -8.97 -15.28
C LEU A 21 9.39 -10.50 -15.32
N ILE A 22 8.27 -11.13 -14.96
CA ILE A 22 8.09 -12.59 -15.11
C ILE A 22 7.28 -12.94 -16.36
N PHE A 23 6.62 -11.94 -16.98
CA PHE A 23 5.86 -12.11 -18.21
C PHE A 23 6.57 -11.40 -19.38
N PRO A 24 7.49 -12.08 -20.10
CA PRO A 24 8.24 -11.44 -21.20
C PRO A 24 7.33 -11.01 -22.35
N GLN A 25 6.16 -11.64 -22.51
CA GLN A 25 5.20 -11.33 -23.57
C GLN A 25 4.65 -9.90 -23.51
N ILE A 26 4.60 -9.29 -22.33
CA ILE A 26 4.13 -7.91 -22.12
C ILE A 26 5.25 -6.91 -21.92
N GLU A 27 6.54 -7.33 -21.97
CA GLU A 27 7.65 -6.47 -21.60
C GLU A 27 7.70 -5.18 -22.41
N SER A 28 7.58 -5.28 -23.73
CA SER A 28 7.61 -4.12 -24.63
C SER A 28 6.51 -3.11 -24.26
N ASP A 29 5.28 -3.58 -24.08
CA ASP A 29 4.15 -2.74 -23.72
C ASP A 29 4.32 -2.16 -22.30
N TYR A 30 4.70 -2.97 -21.32
CA TYR A 30 4.95 -2.53 -19.95
C TYR A 30 6.03 -1.44 -19.86
N ARG A 31 7.15 -1.63 -20.58
CA ARG A 31 8.27 -0.68 -20.62
C ARG A 31 7.95 0.58 -21.41
N SER A 32 7.02 0.52 -22.36
CA SER A 32 6.55 1.70 -23.13
C SER A 32 5.92 2.77 -22.24
N ARG A 33 5.37 2.40 -21.09
CA ARG A 33 4.79 3.29 -20.06
C ARG A 33 5.92 4.06 -19.33
N ARG A 34 6.63 4.93 -20.05
CA ARG A 34 7.88 5.60 -19.61
C ARG A 34 7.79 6.26 -18.23
N ARG A 35 6.64 6.92 -17.91
CA ARG A 35 6.44 7.54 -16.60
C ARG A 35 6.40 6.53 -15.48
N ASN A 36 5.81 5.35 -15.74
CA ASN A 36 5.74 4.26 -14.77
C ASN A 36 7.10 3.67 -14.44
N GLN A 37 8.09 3.78 -15.34
CA GLN A 37 9.45 3.29 -15.13
C GLN A 37 10.28 4.15 -14.15
N THR A 38 9.67 5.20 -13.58
CA THR A 38 10.30 6.04 -12.55
C THR A 38 9.49 5.98 -11.27
N ALA A 39 10.02 5.32 -10.26
CA ALA A 39 9.42 5.32 -8.92
C ALA A 39 9.58 6.68 -8.25
N ARG A 40 8.60 7.04 -7.40
CA ARG A 40 8.54 8.36 -6.76
C ARG A 40 8.13 8.25 -5.30
N LEU A 41 8.88 8.94 -4.45
CA LEU A 41 8.60 9.09 -3.04
C LEU A 41 8.73 10.57 -2.66
N ARG A 42 7.65 11.18 -2.19
CA ARG A 42 7.64 12.55 -1.72
C ARG A 42 7.70 12.60 -0.20
N ILE A 43 8.80 13.10 0.33
CA ILE A 43 9.03 13.20 1.76
C ILE A 43 8.48 14.52 2.28
N LEU A 44 7.58 14.45 3.25
CA LEU A 44 6.99 15.60 3.92
C LEU A 44 7.76 15.84 5.24
N LYS A 45 8.61 16.87 5.26
CA LYS A 45 9.41 17.28 6.42
C LYS A 45 10.18 16.14 7.06
N LEU A 46 11.25 15.72 6.40
CA LEU A 46 12.22 14.79 6.99
C LEU A 46 12.98 15.48 8.13
N ARG A 47 12.86 14.98 9.35
CA ARG A 47 13.87 15.21 10.39
C ARG A 47 14.87 14.08 10.27
N PRO A 48 16.12 14.34 9.83
CA PRO A 48 17.14 13.29 9.76
C PRO A 48 17.51 12.85 11.17
N LYS A 49 18.13 11.71 11.32
CA LYS A 49 18.64 11.08 12.53
C LYS A 49 17.60 10.85 13.65
N GLY A 50 17.26 9.61 13.83
CA GLY A 50 16.43 9.14 14.95
C GLY A 50 14.92 9.19 14.70
N SER A 51 14.48 9.58 13.50
CA SER A 51 13.06 9.72 13.18
C SER A 51 12.35 8.39 12.92
N THR A 52 11.06 8.35 13.27
CA THR A 52 10.12 7.37 12.77
C THR A 52 9.47 7.92 11.49
N MET A 53 9.48 7.17 10.40
CA MET A 53 8.90 7.54 9.12
C MET A 53 7.80 6.56 8.73
N ALA A 54 6.69 7.04 8.20
CA ALA A 54 5.66 6.22 7.55
C ALA A 54 5.69 6.45 6.05
N ILE A 55 5.86 5.38 5.27
CA ILE A 55 5.57 5.39 3.83
C ILE A 55 4.06 5.24 3.68
N ILE A 56 3.44 6.21 3.03
CA ILE A 56 2.00 6.25 2.79
C ILE A 56 1.74 5.87 1.34
N ILE A 57 0.95 4.82 1.14
CA ILE A 57 0.60 4.29 -0.17
C ILE A 57 -0.83 4.70 -0.50
N ASN A 58 -1.01 5.32 -1.67
CA ASN A 58 -2.31 5.79 -2.15
C ASN A 58 -3.28 4.65 -2.50
N GLY A 59 -4.58 4.98 -2.52
CA GLY A 59 -5.63 4.12 -3.08
C GLY A 59 -5.72 4.20 -4.61
N PHE A 60 -6.68 3.47 -5.20
CA PHE A 60 -6.98 3.54 -6.63
C PHE A 60 -7.42 4.97 -7.01
N SER A 61 -7.11 5.38 -8.23
CA SER A 61 -7.43 6.71 -8.81
C SER A 61 -6.86 7.92 -8.05
N SER A 62 -5.89 7.70 -7.17
CA SER A 62 -5.27 8.72 -6.32
C SER A 62 -3.75 8.77 -6.56
N GLY A 63 -2.96 9.30 -5.63
CA GLY A 63 -1.49 9.37 -5.76
C GLY A 63 -0.96 10.73 -6.25
N HIS A 64 -1.84 11.69 -6.55
CA HIS A 64 -1.43 13.07 -6.74
C HIS A 64 -1.12 13.71 -5.39
N HIS A 65 0.10 14.20 -5.23
CA HIS A 65 0.63 14.66 -3.94
C HIS A 65 -0.22 15.73 -3.22
N ILE A 66 -0.93 16.59 -3.95
CA ILE A 66 -1.83 17.59 -3.36
C ILE A 66 -3.03 16.89 -2.74
N VAL A 67 -3.63 15.96 -3.48
CA VAL A 67 -4.78 15.16 -3.03
C VAL A 67 -4.39 14.33 -1.81
N GLU A 68 -3.28 13.58 -1.90
CA GLU A 68 -2.79 12.75 -0.79
C GLU A 68 -2.53 13.57 0.48
N ARG A 69 -1.97 14.77 0.33
CA ARG A 69 -1.73 15.65 1.48
C ARG A 69 -3.01 16.12 2.17
N LEU A 70 -4.11 16.25 1.42
CA LEU A 70 -5.44 16.60 1.97
C LEU A 70 -6.15 15.39 2.54
N MET A 71 -6.04 14.25 1.87
CA MET A 71 -6.69 12.99 2.28
C MET A 71 -6.13 12.43 3.59
N TRP A 72 -4.81 12.52 3.79
CA TRP A 72 -4.15 11.91 4.94
C TRP A 72 -4.05 12.88 6.13
N PRO A 73 -4.22 12.42 7.38
CA PRO A 73 -4.12 13.23 8.57
C PRO A 73 -2.64 13.51 8.94
N ILE A 74 -1.88 14.13 8.01
CA ILE A 74 -0.43 14.36 8.12
C ILE A 74 -0.05 15.14 9.40
N GLN A 75 -0.85 16.13 9.79
CA GLN A 75 -0.59 16.90 11.02
C GLN A 75 -0.79 16.04 12.27
N PHE A 76 -1.73 15.10 12.22
CA PHE A 76 -1.91 14.15 13.30
C PHE A 76 -0.71 13.21 13.41
N PHE A 77 -0.22 12.63 12.30
CA PHE A 77 0.98 11.79 12.30
C PHE A 77 2.19 12.54 12.85
N LYS A 78 2.36 13.80 12.43
CA LYS A 78 3.43 14.67 12.96
C LYS A 78 3.33 14.84 14.48
N ARG A 79 2.14 15.07 15.03
CA ARG A 79 1.92 15.14 16.49
C ARG A 79 2.23 13.82 17.18
N GLN A 80 2.10 12.69 16.48
CA GLN A 80 2.49 11.37 16.96
C GLN A 80 4.01 11.12 16.89
N GLY A 81 4.81 12.08 16.39
CA GLY A 81 6.25 11.91 16.17
C GLY A 81 6.62 11.14 14.91
N ILE A 82 5.64 10.97 13.99
CA ILE A 82 5.80 10.18 12.77
C ILE A 82 5.90 11.13 11.57
N GLY A 83 7.02 11.08 10.84
CA GLY A 83 7.19 11.73 9.54
C GLY A 83 6.46 10.95 8.44
N ALA A 84 6.05 11.63 7.37
CA ALA A 84 5.32 11.02 6.27
C ALA A 84 6.11 11.10 4.96
N ALA A 85 6.08 10.01 4.20
CA ALA A 85 6.62 9.90 2.86
C ALA A 85 5.55 9.32 1.93
N LEU A 86 5.07 10.10 0.96
CA LEU A 86 4.01 9.71 0.03
C LEU A 86 4.61 8.92 -1.13
N PHE A 87 4.25 7.66 -1.25
CA PHE A 87 4.65 6.79 -2.35
C PHE A 87 3.54 6.77 -3.41
N ALA A 88 3.91 6.95 -4.68
CA ALA A 88 2.98 6.79 -5.79
C ALA A 88 3.02 5.35 -6.30
N LEU A 89 1.88 4.66 -6.27
CA LEU A 89 1.73 3.32 -6.88
C LEU A 89 2.11 3.35 -8.38
N PRO A 90 2.55 2.23 -8.96
CA PRO A 90 2.66 2.10 -10.40
C PRO A 90 1.38 2.57 -11.11
N PHE A 91 1.55 3.24 -12.24
CA PHE A 91 0.46 3.78 -13.06
C PHE A 91 -0.46 4.81 -12.38
N HIS A 92 -0.10 5.33 -11.18
CA HIS A 92 -0.90 6.32 -10.45
C HIS A 92 -0.18 7.67 -10.34
N GLY A 93 -0.98 8.73 -10.16
CA GLY A 93 -0.50 10.08 -9.93
C GLY A 93 0.57 10.51 -10.95
N PRO A 94 1.77 10.88 -10.50
CA PRO A 94 2.82 11.35 -11.42
C PRO A 94 3.45 10.24 -12.28
N ARG A 95 3.07 8.97 -12.08
CA ARG A 95 3.56 7.82 -12.87
C ARG A 95 2.72 7.53 -14.11
N THR A 96 1.64 8.27 -14.34
CA THR A 96 0.79 8.17 -15.53
C THR A 96 0.37 9.54 -16.03
N ARG A 97 -0.26 9.59 -17.21
CA ARG A 97 -1.02 10.73 -17.75
C ARG A 97 -2.49 10.38 -17.94
N VAL A 98 -2.83 9.11 -17.79
CA VAL A 98 -4.18 8.59 -18.03
C VAL A 98 -4.99 8.66 -16.74
N PHE A 99 -6.24 9.06 -16.86
CA PHE A 99 -7.20 9.05 -15.76
C PHE A 99 -8.56 8.56 -16.27
N PRO A 100 -9.19 7.60 -15.61
CA PRO A 100 -8.68 6.83 -14.46
C PRO A 100 -7.41 6.05 -14.82
N PRO A 101 -6.62 5.61 -13.81
CA PRO A 101 -5.42 4.81 -14.05
C PRO A 101 -5.72 3.53 -14.83
N GLU A 102 -4.83 3.16 -15.74
CA GLU A 102 -4.94 1.91 -16.52
C GLU A 102 -4.72 0.65 -15.67
N TRP A 103 -4.17 0.80 -14.49
CA TRP A 103 -3.82 -0.30 -13.59
C TRP A 103 -4.45 -0.11 -12.20
N PRO A 104 -4.98 -1.16 -11.55
CA PRO A 104 -5.23 -2.50 -12.10
C PRO A 104 -6.23 -2.47 -13.25
N GLY A 105 -6.00 -3.28 -14.28
CA GLY A 105 -6.82 -3.32 -15.50
C GLY A 105 -7.19 -4.77 -15.90
N GLN A 106 -7.57 -4.95 -17.14
CA GLN A 106 -8.07 -6.24 -17.64
C GLN A 106 -6.96 -7.28 -17.91
N ASP A 107 -5.75 -6.84 -18.28
CA ASP A 107 -4.63 -7.77 -18.46
C ASP A 107 -4.04 -8.18 -17.11
N LEU A 108 -4.33 -9.40 -16.68
CA LEU A 108 -3.91 -9.94 -15.39
C LEU A 108 -2.38 -9.99 -15.25
N ARG A 109 -1.64 -10.14 -16.34
CA ARG A 109 -0.16 -10.11 -16.33
C ARG A 109 0.32 -8.70 -15.97
N MET A 110 -0.31 -7.66 -16.53
CA MET A 110 -0.05 -6.26 -16.17
C MET A 110 -0.40 -6.00 -14.70
N VAL A 111 -1.50 -6.59 -14.20
CA VAL A 111 -1.91 -6.47 -12.80
C VAL A 111 -0.84 -7.05 -11.88
N VAL A 112 -0.40 -8.29 -12.14
CA VAL A 112 0.65 -8.95 -11.35
C VAL A 112 1.95 -8.16 -11.38
N GLU A 113 2.40 -7.73 -12.56
CA GLU A 113 3.66 -6.97 -12.67
C GLU A 113 3.59 -5.61 -11.98
N GLY A 114 2.44 -4.95 -11.99
CA GLY A 114 2.27 -3.69 -11.28
C GLY A 114 2.42 -3.85 -9.75
N PHE A 115 1.85 -4.89 -9.15
CA PHE A 115 2.05 -5.18 -7.72
C PHE A 115 3.49 -5.58 -7.41
N ARG A 116 4.10 -6.41 -8.25
CA ARG A 116 5.52 -6.78 -8.11
C ARG A 116 6.43 -5.56 -8.19
N GLN A 117 6.15 -4.65 -9.12
CA GLN A 117 6.85 -3.37 -9.23
C GLN A 117 6.65 -2.50 -7.99
N ALA A 118 5.43 -2.42 -7.46
CA ALA A 118 5.14 -1.67 -6.24
C ALA A 118 5.95 -2.19 -5.05
N VAL A 119 5.96 -3.51 -4.84
CA VAL A 119 6.75 -4.15 -3.78
C VAL A 119 8.24 -3.90 -3.97
N TRP A 120 8.76 -4.06 -5.19
CA TRP A 120 10.16 -3.77 -5.52
C TRP A 120 10.55 -2.34 -5.17
N ASP A 121 9.75 -1.37 -5.62
CA ASP A 121 10.00 0.05 -5.39
C ASP A 121 9.89 0.43 -3.91
N LEU A 122 8.93 -0.16 -3.18
CA LEU A 122 8.75 0.07 -1.73
C LEU A 122 9.95 -0.44 -0.93
N ARG A 123 10.50 -1.60 -1.25
CA ARG A 123 11.72 -2.12 -0.61
C ARG A 123 12.90 -1.18 -0.80
N ILE A 124 13.05 -0.60 -1.99
CA ILE A 124 14.07 0.43 -2.25
C ILE A 124 13.79 1.69 -1.41
N ALA A 125 12.53 2.12 -1.30
CA ALA A 125 12.15 3.28 -0.49
C ALA A 125 12.47 3.08 1.00
N ILE A 126 12.16 1.91 1.56
CA ILE A 126 12.47 1.54 2.95
C ILE A 126 13.99 1.62 3.19
N ALA A 127 14.78 0.92 2.36
CA ALA A 127 16.23 0.93 2.45
C ALA A 127 16.82 2.35 2.31
N ALA A 128 16.24 3.20 1.46
CA ALA A 128 16.67 4.57 1.28
C ALA A 128 16.38 5.44 2.51
N LEU A 129 15.20 5.32 3.12
CA LEU A 129 14.85 6.04 4.35
C LEU A 129 15.79 5.64 5.50
N ARG A 130 16.07 4.35 5.66
CA ARG A 130 17.01 3.86 6.68
C ARG A 130 18.42 4.40 6.46
N ARG A 131 18.95 4.34 5.24
CA ARG A 131 20.27 4.93 4.92
C ARG A 131 20.34 6.43 5.18
N ARG A 132 19.20 7.13 5.14
CA ARG A 132 19.11 8.56 5.47
C ARG A 132 18.90 8.84 6.96
N GLY A 133 18.93 7.82 7.79
CA GLY A 133 18.93 7.93 9.25
C GLY A 133 17.57 7.74 9.91
N ALA A 134 16.53 7.29 9.19
CA ALA A 134 15.30 6.86 9.82
C ALA A 134 15.57 5.66 10.72
N LYS A 135 15.27 5.78 12.01
CA LYS A 135 15.42 4.68 12.97
C LYS A 135 14.32 3.64 12.81
N ARG A 136 13.12 4.11 12.48
CA ARG A 136 11.95 3.25 12.24
C ARG A 136 11.28 3.65 10.93
N VAL A 137 10.90 2.65 10.16
CA VAL A 137 10.15 2.83 8.91
C VAL A 137 8.91 1.97 8.95
N GLY A 138 7.75 2.60 9.02
CA GLY A 138 6.45 1.95 8.89
C GLY A 138 5.85 2.15 7.51
N VAL A 139 4.81 1.37 7.22
CA VAL A 139 4.04 1.46 5.98
C VAL A 139 2.56 1.56 6.33
N ILE A 140 1.88 2.51 5.70
CA ILE A 140 0.43 2.73 5.84
C ILE A 140 -0.14 2.78 4.43
N GLY A 141 -1.06 1.89 4.09
CA GLY A 141 -1.66 1.86 2.75
C GLY A 141 -3.17 1.90 2.80
N MET A 142 -3.81 2.69 1.92
CA MET A 142 -5.26 2.80 1.83
C MET A 142 -5.80 1.95 0.67
N SER A 143 -6.87 1.18 0.90
CA SER A 143 -7.59 0.47 -0.16
C SER A 143 -6.66 -0.42 -0.99
N LEU A 144 -6.47 -0.15 -2.29
CA LEU A 144 -5.46 -0.77 -3.15
C LEU A 144 -4.04 -0.65 -2.54
N GLY A 145 -3.73 0.50 -1.92
CA GLY A 145 -2.49 0.68 -1.17
C GLY A 145 -2.43 -0.19 0.08
N GLY A 146 -3.59 -0.47 0.71
CA GLY A 146 -3.72 -1.38 1.85
C GLY A 146 -3.42 -2.83 1.45
N PHE A 147 -3.94 -3.26 0.31
CA PHE A 147 -3.58 -4.54 -0.30
C PHE A 147 -2.07 -4.63 -0.59
N THR A 148 -1.52 -3.59 -1.22
CA THR A 148 -0.08 -3.53 -1.53
C THR A 148 0.77 -3.56 -0.27
N ALA A 149 0.35 -2.86 0.79
CA ALA A 149 1.03 -2.86 2.09
C ALA A 149 0.99 -4.25 2.74
N SER A 150 -0.17 -4.93 2.68
CA SER A 150 -0.32 -6.30 3.18
C SER A 150 0.57 -7.28 2.42
N LEU A 151 0.58 -7.19 1.08
CA LEU A 151 1.48 -8.00 0.24
C LEU A 151 2.95 -7.76 0.60
N LEU A 152 3.35 -6.50 0.79
CA LEU A 152 4.71 -6.17 1.22
C LEU A 152 5.04 -6.78 2.59
N GLY A 153 4.09 -6.80 3.53
CA GLY A 153 4.25 -7.39 4.88
C GLY A 153 4.45 -8.91 4.88
N THR A 154 4.25 -9.58 3.75
CA THR A 154 4.55 -11.02 3.58
C THR A 154 5.94 -11.30 3.00
N VAL A 155 6.69 -10.26 2.58
CA VAL A 155 7.99 -10.44 1.89
C VAL A 155 9.09 -9.49 2.38
N GLU A 156 8.77 -8.52 3.26
CA GLU A 156 9.72 -7.52 3.74
C GLU A 156 9.71 -7.45 5.27
N SER A 157 10.76 -7.92 5.90
CA SER A 157 10.92 -7.93 7.36
C SER A 157 11.41 -6.61 7.95
N GLU A 158 11.99 -5.72 7.13
CA GLU A 158 12.56 -4.44 7.55
C GLU A 158 11.51 -3.34 7.80
N ILE A 159 10.24 -3.72 7.93
CA ILE A 159 9.14 -2.84 8.30
C ILE A 159 8.97 -2.87 9.82
N ASP A 160 9.05 -1.70 10.49
CA ASP A 160 8.85 -1.61 11.93
C ASP A 160 7.37 -1.67 12.32
N PHE A 161 6.48 -1.05 11.52
CA PHE A 161 5.03 -1.19 11.70
C PHE A 161 4.29 -1.13 10.38
N LEU A 162 3.15 -1.81 10.31
CA LEU A 162 2.31 -1.94 9.12
C LEU A 162 0.85 -1.62 9.47
N ILE A 163 0.23 -0.72 8.70
CA ILE A 163 -1.20 -0.42 8.82
C ILE A 163 -1.88 -0.54 7.45
N PRO A 164 -2.44 -1.68 7.09
CA PRO A 164 -3.44 -1.77 6.04
C PRO A 164 -4.69 -1.00 6.48
N TYR A 165 -5.01 0.08 5.78
CA TYR A 165 -6.11 0.99 6.10
C TYR A 165 -7.22 0.86 5.05
N VAL A 166 -8.44 0.54 5.47
CA VAL A 166 -9.58 0.16 4.63
C VAL A 166 -9.14 -0.73 3.46
N PRO A 167 -8.44 -1.85 3.75
CA PRO A 167 -7.72 -2.60 2.73
C PRO A 167 -8.65 -3.50 1.92
N ILE A 168 -8.32 -3.69 0.65
CA ILE A 168 -8.71 -4.90 -0.07
C ILE A 168 -7.90 -6.05 0.53
N GLY A 169 -8.56 -7.13 0.95
CA GLY A 169 -7.90 -8.32 1.51
C GLY A 169 -7.48 -9.32 0.44
N SER A 170 -8.37 -9.49 -0.54
CA SER A 170 -8.19 -10.38 -1.69
C SER A 170 -8.79 -9.70 -2.93
N ILE A 171 -8.03 -9.61 -4.02
CA ILE A 171 -8.54 -9.02 -5.27
C ILE A 171 -9.64 -9.90 -5.87
N SER A 172 -9.50 -11.22 -5.80
CA SER A 172 -10.53 -12.13 -6.30
C SER A 172 -11.83 -11.97 -5.53
N ASP A 173 -11.78 -11.98 -4.20
CA ASP A 173 -12.98 -11.82 -3.38
C ASP A 173 -13.58 -10.41 -3.55
N PHE A 174 -12.74 -9.37 -3.66
CA PHE A 174 -13.18 -8.00 -3.96
C PHE A 174 -13.93 -7.90 -5.28
N MET A 175 -13.44 -8.55 -6.34
CA MET A 175 -14.10 -8.55 -7.65
C MET A 175 -15.42 -9.33 -7.61
N GLU A 176 -15.47 -10.45 -6.89
CA GLU A 176 -16.70 -11.21 -6.68
C GLU A 176 -17.74 -10.41 -5.86
N GLU A 177 -17.33 -9.82 -4.74
CA GLU A 177 -18.20 -9.02 -3.87
C GLU A 177 -18.77 -7.75 -4.56
N ASN A 178 -18.10 -7.26 -5.61
CA ASN A 178 -18.52 -6.08 -6.36
C ASN A 178 -19.05 -6.39 -7.77
N ASP A 179 -19.39 -7.64 -8.07
CA ASP A 179 -19.91 -8.09 -9.37
C ASP A 179 -19.05 -7.71 -10.59
N ILE A 180 -17.73 -7.65 -10.40
CA ILE A 180 -16.77 -7.24 -11.45
C ILE A 180 -16.26 -8.47 -12.23
N VAL A 181 -16.54 -9.70 -11.78
CA VAL A 181 -16.08 -10.94 -12.43
C VAL A 181 -16.84 -11.09 -13.75
N PRO A 182 -16.16 -11.30 -14.90
CA PRO A 182 -16.82 -11.56 -16.16
C PRO A 182 -17.76 -12.76 -16.05
N GLN A 183 -19.02 -12.58 -16.44
CA GLN A 183 -19.96 -13.67 -16.55
C GLN A 183 -19.68 -14.40 -17.87
N ALA A 184 -19.18 -15.63 -17.77
CA ALA A 184 -18.98 -16.48 -18.94
C ALA A 184 -19.99 -17.63 -18.90
N ASP A 185 -20.72 -17.80 -19.99
CA ASP A 185 -21.73 -18.86 -20.12
C ASP A 185 -21.17 -20.24 -19.79
N GLY A 186 -21.66 -20.84 -18.71
CA GLY A 186 -21.40 -22.23 -18.33
C GLY A 186 -20.01 -22.56 -17.75
N ARG A 187 -19.05 -21.63 -17.74
CA ARG A 187 -17.68 -21.85 -17.21
C ARG A 187 -17.28 -20.95 -16.03
N GLN A 188 -18.26 -20.39 -15.37
CA GLN A 188 -18.03 -19.36 -14.33
C GLN A 188 -17.12 -19.85 -13.23
N GLU A 189 -17.31 -21.07 -12.73
CA GLU A 189 -16.53 -21.61 -11.63
C GLU A 189 -15.09 -21.92 -12.05
N GLU A 190 -14.90 -22.50 -13.23
CA GLU A 190 -13.55 -22.75 -13.78
C GLU A 190 -12.76 -21.44 -13.94
N MET A 191 -13.40 -20.40 -14.46
CA MET A 191 -12.79 -19.07 -14.61
C MET A 191 -12.47 -18.42 -13.27
N ARG A 192 -13.33 -18.56 -12.26
CA ARG A 192 -13.08 -18.08 -10.91
C ARG A 192 -11.87 -18.76 -10.28
N LEU A 193 -11.80 -20.08 -10.39
CA LEU A 193 -10.66 -20.85 -9.88
C LEU A 193 -9.36 -20.45 -10.56
N ALA A 194 -9.34 -20.39 -11.89
CA ALA A 194 -8.18 -19.95 -12.66
C ALA A 194 -7.75 -18.52 -12.31
N PHE A 195 -8.72 -17.62 -12.13
CA PHE A 195 -8.45 -16.25 -11.70
C PHE A 195 -7.83 -16.21 -10.30
N ARG A 196 -8.41 -16.92 -9.33
CA ARG A 196 -7.87 -17.02 -7.96
C ARG A 196 -6.45 -17.61 -7.96
N GLU A 197 -6.21 -18.64 -8.73
CA GLU A 197 -4.89 -19.25 -8.88
C GLU A 197 -3.88 -18.23 -9.44
N HIS A 198 -4.22 -17.56 -10.53
CA HIS A 198 -3.37 -16.54 -11.13
C HIS A 198 -3.06 -15.38 -10.15
N MET A 199 -4.07 -14.90 -9.43
CA MET A 199 -3.92 -13.82 -8.46
C MET A 199 -3.24 -14.25 -7.16
N SER A 200 -3.08 -15.55 -6.90
CA SER A 200 -2.40 -16.06 -5.71
C SER A 200 -0.94 -15.57 -5.61
N VAL A 201 -0.30 -15.37 -6.77
CA VAL A 201 1.09 -14.87 -6.86
C VAL A 201 1.29 -13.52 -6.14
N ILE A 202 0.26 -12.68 -6.14
CA ILE A 202 0.28 -11.35 -5.51
C ILE A 202 -0.65 -11.26 -4.29
N SER A 203 -1.35 -12.32 -3.94
CA SER A 203 -2.24 -12.30 -2.77
C SER A 203 -1.44 -12.29 -1.47
N PRO A 204 -1.70 -11.35 -0.54
CA PRO A 204 -1.11 -11.39 0.78
C PRO A 204 -1.54 -12.63 1.57
N LEU A 205 -2.73 -13.19 1.28
CA LEU A 205 -3.28 -14.37 1.97
C LEU A 205 -2.67 -15.70 1.51
N SER A 206 -1.91 -15.70 0.40
CA SER A 206 -1.33 -16.93 -0.17
C SER A 206 -0.02 -17.38 0.46
N ARG A 207 0.55 -16.59 1.34
CA ARG A 207 1.85 -16.88 1.97
C ARG A 207 1.91 -16.38 3.40
N PRO A 208 2.67 -17.05 4.29
CA PRO A 208 2.77 -16.62 5.67
C PRO A 208 3.37 -15.22 5.78
N PRO A 209 2.87 -14.36 6.69
CA PRO A 209 3.49 -13.08 7.00
C PRO A 209 4.91 -13.25 7.55
N VAL A 210 5.81 -12.30 7.20
CA VAL A 210 7.17 -12.26 7.77
C VAL A 210 7.28 -11.27 8.94
N LEU A 211 6.23 -10.49 9.20
CA LEU A 211 6.20 -9.52 10.29
C LEU A 211 5.65 -10.15 11.58
N ASP A 212 6.22 -9.71 12.71
CA ASP A 212 5.63 -9.99 14.03
C ASP A 212 4.20 -9.41 14.08
N PRO A 213 3.19 -10.16 14.53
CA PRO A 213 1.82 -9.67 14.71
C PRO A 213 1.70 -8.34 15.48
N LYS A 214 2.58 -8.11 16.46
CA LYS A 214 2.64 -6.87 17.25
C LYS A 214 2.98 -5.62 16.42
N ARG A 215 3.55 -5.80 15.22
CA ARG A 215 3.92 -4.72 14.29
C ARG A 215 2.82 -4.39 13.30
N VAL A 216 1.69 -5.13 13.33
CA VAL A 216 0.62 -4.97 12.33
C VAL A 216 -0.68 -4.58 13.01
N THR A 217 -1.40 -3.64 12.42
CA THR A 217 -2.79 -3.34 12.79
C THR A 217 -3.58 -3.09 11.51
N VAL A 218 -4.63 -3.86 11.28
CA VAL A 218 -5.58 -3.61 10.20
C VAL A 218 -6.62 -2.61 10.69
N ILE A 219 -6.98 -1.62 9.86
CA ILE A 219 -8.03 -0.65 10.16
C ILE A 219 -9.10 -0.72 9.08
N SER A 220 -10.35 -0.99 9.46
CA SER A 220 -11.52 -1.06 8.56
C SER A 220 -12.58 -0.03 8.90
N GLY A 221 -13.35 0.39 7.90
CA GLY A 221 -14.55 1.21 8.09
C GLY A 221 -15.79 0.34 8.26
N GLU A 222 -16.58 0.58 9.32
CA GLU A 222 -17.80 -0.17 9.62
C GLU A 222 -18.83 -0.11 8.48
N LEU A 223 -18.91 1.05 7.80
CA LEU A 223 -19.85 1.33 6.72
C LEU A 223 -19.21 1.22 5.33
N ASP A 224 -18.02 0.64 5.23
CA ASP A 224 -17.32 0.47 3.98
C ASP A 224 -17.91 -0.67 3.15
N GLN A 225 -18.58 -0.32 2.06
CA GLN A 225 -19.19 -1.29 1.13
C GLN A 225 -18.24 -1.73 0.01
N MET A 226 -17.13 -1.03 -0.18
CA MET A 226 -16.12 -1.38 -1.19
C MET A 226 -15.10 -2.36 -0.63
N ALA A 227 -14.35 -1.92 0.38
CA ALA A 227 -13.40 -2.75 1.11
C ALA A 227 -14.03 -3.12 2.46
N THR A 228 -14.86 -4.14 2.46
CA THR A 228 -15.72 -4.49 3.58
C THR A 228 -14.93 -4.85 4.84
N VAL A 229 -15.55 -4.77 6.01
CA VAL A 229 -14.94 -5.25 7.27
C VAL A 229 -14.48 -6.71 7.15
N LYS A 230 -15.17 -7.53 6.36
CA LYS A 230 -14.80 -8.93 6.08
C LYS A 230 -13.43 -9.04 5.40
N GLN A 231 -13.14 -8.17 4.43
CA GLN A 231 -11.84 -8.10 3.75
C GLN A 231 -10.70 -7.76 4.74
N GLY A 232 -10.95 -6.79 5.61
CA GLY A 232 -9.99 -6.42 6.67
C GLY A 232 -9.82 -7.52 7.72
N ALA A 233 -10.91 -8.19 8.12
CA ALA A 233 -10.89 -9.27 9.08
C ALA A 233 -10.05 -10.46 8.59
N ALA A 234 -10.19 -10.84 7.31
CA ALA A 234 -9.37 -11.89 6.70
C ALA A 234 -7.87 -11.57 6.78
N LEU A 235 -7.48 -10.32 6.54
CA LEU A 235 -6.09 -9.90 6.71
C LEU A 235 -5.65 -9.92 8.18
N ALA A 236 -6.49 -9.43 9.09
CA ALA A 236 -6.17 -9.39 10.51
C ALA A 236 -5.98 -10.81 11.09
N GLU A 237 -6.83 -11.76 10.69
CA GLU A 237 -6.69 -13.17 11.04
C GLU A 237 -5.40 -13.76 10.47
N HIS A 238 -5.13 -13.53 9.18
CA HIS A 238 -3.93 -14.02 8.51
C HIS A 238 -2.64 -13.50 9.16
N PHE A 239 -2.58 -12.22 9.48
CA PHE A 239 -1.45 -11.62 10.20
C PHE A 239 -1.47 -11.89 11.71
N ARG A 240 -2.55 -12.49 12.25
CA ARG A 240 -2.79 -12.70 13.68
C ARG A 240 -2.63 -11.41 14.47
N CYS A 241 -3.11 -10.31 13.93
CA CYS A 241 -2.85 -8.96 14.42
C CYS A 241 -4.12 -8.26 14.89
N ARG A 242 -3.94 -7.07 15.47
CA ARG A 242 -5.05 -6.22 15.89
C ARG A 242 -5.89 -5.76 14.69
N HIS A 243 -7.22 -5.77 14.85
CA HIS A 243 -8.17 -5.22 13.90
C HIS A 243 -8.93 -4.07 14.57
N GLU A 244 -8.74 -2.86 14.06
CA GLU A 244 -9.46 -1.67 14.48
C GLU A 244 -10.60 -1.38 13.51
N ILE A 245 -11.78 -1.08 14.06
CA ILE A 245 -12.94 -0.70 13.25
C ILE A 245 -13.36 0.72 13.64
N PHE A 246 -13.46 1.62 12.66
CA PHE A 246 -13.95 2.96 12.88
C PHE A 246 -15.32 3.17 12.23
N ARG A 247 -16.14 4.05 12.83
CA ARG A 247 -17.45 4.41 12.31
C ARG A 247 -17.33 5.31 11.09
N GLY A 248 -17.24 4.73 9.91
CA GLY A 248 -17.10 5.45 8.63
C GLY A 248 -17.12 4.51 7.44
N ALA A 249 -17.20 5.11 6.24
CA ALA A 249 -17.19 4.43 4.96
C ALA A 249 -15.81 4.58 4.27
N HIS A 250 -15.67 4.05 3.05
CA HIS A 250 -14.43 4.05 2.30
C HIS A 250 -13.82 5.45 2.12
N LEU A 251 -14.64 6.43 1.74
CA LEU A 251 -14.20 7.81 1.51
C LEU A 251 -14.62 8.76 2.63
N ILE A 252 -15.78 8.53 3.29
CA ILE A 252 -16.27 9.33 4.40
C ILE A 252 -15.78 8.71 5.71
N GLN A 253 -14.65 9.19 6.20
CA GLN A 253 -13.84 8.51 7.21
C GLN A 253 -13.96 9.17 8.59
N HIS A 254 -15.20 9.26 9.12
CA HIS A 254 -15.42 9.73 10.48
C HIS A 254 -14.83 8.75 11.51
N GLY A 255 -14.13 9.28 12.53
CA GLY A 255 -13.52 8.43 13.57
C GLY A 255 -12.15 7.83 13.24
N ARG A 256 -11.66 7.94 12.02
CA ARG A 256 -10.35 7.40 11.61
C ARG A 256 -9.17 7.84 12.51
N ALA A 257 -9.22 9.10 13.01
CA ALA A 257 -8.16 9.61 13.87
C ALA A 257 -8.04 8.85 15.18
N ARG A 258 -9.18 8.36 15.72
CA ARG A 258 -9.22 7.50 16.89
C ARG A 258 -8.59 6.14 16.59
N ALA A 259 -8.98 5.48 15.49
CA ALA A 259 -8.41 4.19 15.10
C ALA A 259 -6.88 4.25 14.89
N PHE A 260 -6.38 5.30 14.22
CA PHE A 260 -4.93 5.52 14.12
C PHE A 260 -4.28 5.78 15.47
N LYS A 261 -4.93 6.52 16.38
CA LYS A 261 -4.40 6.76 17.72
C LYS A 261 -4.27 5.46 18.49
N GLU A 262 -5.33 4.65 18.51
CA GLU A 262 -5.35 3.35 19.19
C GLU A 262 -4.29 2.39 18.62
N SER A 263 -4.10 2.38 17.29
CA SER A 263 -3.05 1.61 16.63
C SER A 263 -1.64 2.06 17.07
N PHE A 264 -1.39 3.38 17.07
CA PHE A 264 -0.07 3.90 17.50
C PHE A 264 0.18 3.70 19.00
N ASP A 265 -0.85 3.76 19.83
CA ASP A 265 -0.73 3.49 21.27
C ASP A 265 -0.45 1.99 21.51
N ALA A 266 -1.09 1.08 20.76
CA ALA A 266 -0.77 -0.34 20.78
C ALA A 266 0.67 -0.62 20.33
N PHE A 267 1.15 0.04 19.29
CA PHE A 267 2.54 -0.08 18.85
C PHE A 267 3.55 0.43 19.91
N ARG A 268 3.20 1.47 20.67
CA ARG A 268 4.03 1.93 21.80
C ARG A 268 4.02 0.93 22.95
N HIS A 269 2.85 0.40 23.29
CA HIS A 269 2.73 -0.61 24.34
C HIS A 269 3.56 -1.87 24.03
N ASN A 270 3.73 -2.20 22.77
CA ASN A 270 4.54 -3.33 22.29
C ASN A 270 5.99 -2.95 21.94
N ASP A 271 6.49 -1.78 22.32
CA ASP A 271 7.84 -1.26 22.03
C ASP A 271 8.17 -1.13 20.53
N VAL A 272 7.19 -1.22 19.67
CA VAL A 272 7.31 -1.04 18.22
C VAL A 272 7.56 0.44 17.88
N LEU A 273 6.89 1.35 18.56
CA LEU A 273 7.12 2.79 18.52
C LEU A 273 7.69 3.30 19.84
N PRO A 274 8.45 4.42 19.82
CA PRO A 274 8.97 5.01 21.05
C PRO A 274 7.83 5.54 21.91
N HIS A 275 7.96 5.40 23.23
CA HIS A 275 7.10 6.11 24.17
C HIS A 275 7.23 7.62 23.98
N ARG A 276 6.17 8.37 24.29
CA ARG A 276 6.16 9.83 24.18
C ARG A 276 6.88 10.49 25.35
#